data_f3bdfba992c3a5bad2d44a17b3a7f854
#
_entry.id   f3bdfba992c3a5bad2d44a17b3a7f854
#
_cell.length_a   1.000
_cell.length_b   1.000
_cell.length_c   1.000
_cell.angle_alpha   90.00
_cell.angle_beta   90.00
_cell.angle_gamma   90.00
#
_symmetry.space_group_name_H-M   'P 1'
#
loop_
_entity.id
_entity.type
_entity.pdbx_description
1 polymer ?
#
loop_
_entity_poly.entity_id
_entity_poly.type
_entity_poly.pdbx_seq_one_letter_code
_entity_poly.pdbx_strand_id
1 'polypeptide(L)'
;MKRIVEGVKFVKEPMYKFIDINKLEANEKQPRTHFEKEKIQELSVSIQQNGLLQPIVVRPYQGKYQIVVGERRFRACKLAGLQEVPCLVQELDEKQTATAAIVE
;
A
#
# COMPACT_ATOMS: atom_id res chain seq x y z
N MET A 1 -19.41 0.94 3.67
CA MET A 1 -19.99 1.56 4.86
C MET A 1 -19.29 2.86 5.18
N LYS A 2 -20.04 3.85 5.64
CA LYS A 2 -19.49 5.14 6.04
C LYS A 2 -19.59 5.28 7.55
N ARG A 3 -18.64 5.96 8.14
CA ARG A 3 -18.69 6.27 9.55
C ARG A 3 -18.55 7.79 9.75
N ILE A 4 -19.08 8.27 10.86
CA ILE A 4 -19.03 9.68 11.20
C ILE A 4 -17.72 9.95 11.93
N VAL A 5 -17.01 10.96 11.46
CA VAL A 5 -15.80 11.44 12.10
C VAL A 5 -16.13 12.75 12.80
N GLU A 6 -15.41 13.06 13.86
CA GLU A 6 -15.57 14.31 14.56
C GLU A 6 -15.51 15.48 13.58
N GLY A 7 -16.45 16.42 13.67
CA GLY A 7 -16.61 17.50 12.71
C GLY A 7 -17.64 17.20 11.65
N VAL A 8 -18.41 16.12 11.82
CA VAL A 8 -19.58 15.81 10.99
C VAL A 8 -19.24 15.38 9.56
N LYS A 9 -18.07 14.81 9.34
CA LYS A 9 -17.73 14.25 8.04
C LYS A 9 -17.98 12.75 8.02
N PHE A 10 -18.56 12.28 6.91
CA PHE A 10 -18.66 10.85 6.65
C PHE A 10 -17.40 10.40 5.91
N VAL A 11 -16.75 9.37 6.44
CA VAL A 11 -15.54 8.80 5.85
C VAL A 11 -15.85 7.39 5.40
N LYS A 12 -15.46 7.06 4.17
CA LYS A 12 -15.65 5.73 3.66
C LYS A 12 -14.73 4.75 4.38
N GLU A 13 -15.27 3.61 4.80
CA GLU A 13 -14.49 2.58 5.46
C GLU A 13 -13.43 2.02 4.52
N PRO A 14 -12.21 1.75 5.01
CA PRO A 14 -11.22 1.04 4.21
C PRO A 14 -11.71 -0.36 3.84
N MET A 15 -11.37 -0.82 2.65
CA MET A 15 -11.75 -2.15 2.20
C MET A 15 -10.51 -3.02 2.06
N TYR A 16 -10.51 -4.15 2.75
CA TYR A 16 -9.44 -5.13 2.63
C TYR A 16 -9.73 -6.07 1.46
N LYS A 17 -8.78 -6.23 0.56
CA LYS A 17 -8.91 -7.19 -0.53
C LYS A 17 -7.57 -7.55 -1.15
N PHE A 18 -7.52 -8.69 -1.85
CA PHE A 18 -6.35 -9.07 -2.63
C PHE A 18 -6.42 -8.40 -3.99
N ILE A 19 -5.30 -7.84 -4.41
CA ILE A 19 -5.22 -7.12 -5.68
C ILE A 19 -4.05 -7.69 -6.49
N ASP A 20 -4.27 -7.86 -7.79
CA ASP A 20 -3.22 -8.26 -8.72
C ASP A 20 -2.06 -7.27 -8.61
N ILE A 21 -0.86 -7.79 -8.39
CA ILE A 21 0.31 -6.94 -8.14
C ILE A 21 0.60 -6.00 -9.31
N ASN A 22 0.19 -6.38 -10.52
CA ASN A 22 0.39 -5.55 -11.71
C ASN A 22 -0.56 -4.35 -11.77
N LYS A 23 -1.57 -4.31 -10.92
CA LYS A 23 -2.48 -3.17 -10.81
C LYS A 23 -2.03 -2.16 -9.78
N LEU A 24 -0.95 -2.45 -9.06
CA LEU A 24 -0.38 -1.55 -8.09
C LEU A 24 0.73 -0.74 -8.74
N GLU A 25 0.80 0.53 -8.39
CA GLU A 25 1.89 1.37 -8.86
C GLU A 25 2.44 2.24 -7.74
N ALA A 26 3.72 2.53 -7.84
CA ALA A 26 4.39 3.36 -6.86
C ALA A 26 3.91 4.80 -6.95
N ASN A 27 3.94 5.48 -5.81
CA ASN A 27 3.69 6.92 -5.77
C ASN A 27 5.02 7.64 -5.97
N GLU A 28 5.20 8.27 -7.12
CA GLU A 28 6.43 8.97 -7.45
C GLU A 28 6.73 10.15 -6.52
N LYS A 29 5.71 10.62 -5.82
CA LYS A 29 5.85 11.74 -4.89
C LYS A 29 6.15 11.31 -3.47
N GLN A 30 6.45 10.04 -3.25
CA GLN A 30 6.79 9.57 -1.91
C GLN A 30 8.08 10.22 -1.42
N PRO A 31 8.13 10.62 -0.13
CA PRO A 31 9.35 11.19 0.43
C PRO A 31 10.51 10.21 0.45
N ARG A 32 10.23 8.92 0.60
CA ARG A 32 11.24 7.89 0.63
C ARG A 32 11.52 7.38 -0.77
N THR A 33 12.70 7.69 -1.29
CA THR A 33 13.09 7.28 -2.63
C THR A 33 14.21 6.24 -2.63
N HIS A 34 14.85 6.02 -1.48
CA HIS A 34 15.93 5.05 -1.36
C HIS A 34 15.48 3.83 -0.55
N PHE A 35 15.72 2.65 -1.11
CA PHE A 35 15.35 1.39 -0.46
C PHE A 35 16.57 0.48 -0.44
N GLU A 36 16.92 -0.02 0.75
CA GLU A 36 18.03 -0.91 0.91
C GLU A 36 17.72 -2.29 0.31
N LYS A 37 18.50 -2.67 -0.68
CA LYS A 37 18.28 -3.91 -1.43
C LYS A 37 18.31 -5.14 -0.54
N GLU A 38 19.27 -5.19 0.40
CA GLU A 38 19.41 -6.34 1.29
C GLU A 38 18.19 -6.53 2.17
N LYS A 39 17.64 -5.44 2.71
CA LYS A 39 16.45 -5.51 3.55
C LYS A 39 15.22 -5.94 2.78
N ILE A 40 15.12 -5.53 1.52
CA ILE A 40 14.03 -5.97 0.66
C ILE A 40 14.16 -7.47 0.37
N GLN A 41 15.38 -7.97 0.14
CA GLN A 41 15.61 -9.38 -0.06
C GLN A 41 15.25 -10.21 1.17
N GLU A 42 15.64 -9.76 2.36
CA GLU A 42 15.27 -10.43 3.60
C GLU A 42 13.76 -10.49 3.78
N LEU A 43 13.10 -9.37 3.50
CA LEU A 43 11.65 -9.30 3.59
C LEU A 43 10.98 -10.21 2.58
N SER A 44 11.52 -10.32 1.36
CA SER A 44 10.97 -11.21 0.34
C SER A 44 11.04 -12.67 0.75
N VAL A 45 12.12 -13.08 1.39
CA VAL A 45 12.26 -14.45 1.92
C VAL A 45 11.22 -14.70 2.99
N SER A 46 11.04 -13.77 3.90
CA SER A 46 10.02 -13.87 4.93
C SER A 46 8.62 -13.98 4.33
N ILE A 47 8.33 -13.21 3.31
CA ILE A 47 7.04 -13.25 2.63
C ILE A 47 6.82 -14.59 1.94
N GLN A 48 7.84 -15.16 1.32
CA GLN A 48 7.73 -16.49 0.72
C GLN A 48 7.41 -17.57 1.74
N GLN A 49 7.97 -17.45 2.94
CA GLN A 49 7.78 -18.43 3.99
C GLN A 49 6.49 -18.28 4.76
N ASN A 50 6.09 -17.04 5.03
CA ASN A 50 5.02 -16.74 5.97
C ASN A 50 3.86 -15.94 5.34
N GLY A 51 3.98 -15.52 4.10
CA GLY A 51 3.03 -14.61 3.49
C GLY A 51 3.24 -13.17 3.97
N LEU A 52 2.48 -12.25 3.40
CA LEU A 52 2.54 -10.86 3.81
C LEU A 52 1.60 -10.64 5.01
N LEU A 53 2.16 -10.32 6.16
CA LEU A 53 1.41 -10.19 7.41
C LEU A 53 0.68 -8.86 7.55
N GLN A 54 1.20 -7.81 6.90
CA GLN A 54 0.59 -6.49 6.94
C GLN A 54 0.19 -6.07 5.53
N PRO A 55 -1.03 -5.59 5.33
CA PRO A 55 -1.47 -5.19 4.00
C PRO A 55 -0.77 -3.93 3.53
N ILE A 56 -0.70 -3.78 2.22
CA ILE A 56 -0.23 -2.56 1.58
C ILE A 56 -1.42 -1.61 1.49
N VAL A 57 -1.25 -0.38 1.92
CA VAL A 57 -2.32 0.62 1.84
C VAL A 57 -2.25 1.27 0.47
N VAL A 58 -3.37 1.21 -0.24
CA VAL A 58 -3.46 1.74 -1.61
C VAL A 58 -4.70 2.62 -1.75
N ARG A 59 -4.71 3.45 -2.79
CA ARG A 59 -5.89 4.23 -3.16
C ARG A 59 -6.20 4.02 -4.64
N PRO A 60 -7.48 4.08 -5.04
CA PRO A 60 -7.81 4.07 -6.45
C PRO A 60 -7.23 5.32 -7.12
N TYR A 61 -6.57 5.14 -8.26
CA TYR A 61 -5.94 6.25 -8.95
C TYR A 61 -5.78 5.91 -10.43
N GLN A 62 -6.46 6.67 -11.28
CA GLN A 62 -6.32 6.54 -12.75
C GLN A 62 -6.48 5.10 -13.26
N GLY A 63 -7.49 4.41 -12.78
CA GLY A 63 -7.79 3.04 -13.22
C GLY A 63 -6.93 1.96 -12.61
N LYS A 64 -6.00 2.34 -11.74
CA LYS A 64 -5.15 1.42 -11.00
C LYS A 64 -5.20 1.74 -9.52
N TYR A 65 -4.28 1.18 -8.76
CA TYR A 65 -4.15 1.45 -7.33
C TYR A 65 -2.77 2.02 -7.05
N GLN A 66 -2.73 3.20 -6.48
CA GLN A 66 -1.48 3.83 -6.10
C GLN A 66 -1.13 3.47 -4.66
N ILE A 67 0.13 3.09 -4.42
CA ILE A 67 0.60 2.74 -3.09
C ILE A 67 0.71 4.01 -2.25
N VAL A 68 0.06 3.99 -1.09
CA VAL A 68 0.11 5.07 -0.11
C VAL A 68 1.13 4.74 0.98
N VAL A 69 1.07 3.52 1.52
CA VAL A 69 1.98 3.02 2.55
C VAL A 69 2.36 1.61 2.19
N GLY A 70 3.65 1.28 2.24
CA GLY A 70 4.12 -0.08 2.03
C GLY A 70 4.90 -0.29 0.75
N GLU A 71 5.60 0.73 0.25
CA GLU A 71 6.42 0.59 -0.96
C GLU A 71 7.47 -0.52 -0.81
N ARG A 72 8.10 -0.63 0.37
CA ARG A 72 9.08 -1.67 0.64
C ARG A 72 8.45 -3.06 0.58
N ARG A 73 7.26 -3.20 1.17
CA ARG A 73 6.51 -4.46 1.12
C ARG A 73 6.13 -4.82 -0.31
N PHE A 74 5.72 -3.84 -1.09
CA PHE A 74 5.39 -4.04 -2.49
C PHE A 74 6.59 -4.57 -3.28
N ARG A 75 7.74 -3.95 -3.11
CA ARG A 75 8.97 -4.39 -3.79
C ARG A 75 9.37 -5.79 -3.37
N ALA A 76 9.22 -6.11 -2.08
CA ALA A 76 9.51 -7.45 -1.58
C ALA A 76 8.53 -8.49 -2.10
N CYS A 77 7.26 -8.14 -2.23
CA CYS A 77 6.25 -9.04 -2.80
C CYS A 77 6.55 -9.35 -4.28
N LYS A 78 6.97 -8.34 -5.04
CA LYS A 78 7.38 -8.56 -6.43
C LYS A 78 8.57 -9.50 -6.51
N LEU A 79 9.56 -9.29 -5.66
CA LEU A 79 10.74 -10.14 -5.61
C LEU A 79 10.40 -11.55 -5.19
N ALA A 80 9.42 -11.70 -4.30
CA ALA A 80 8.96 -13.02 -3.84
C ALA A 80 8.08 -13.74 -4.88
N GLY A 81 7.70 -13.07 -5.94
CA GLY A 81 6.94 -13.69 -7.02
C GLY A 81 5.43 -13.80 -6.76
N LEU A 82 4.89 -13.01 -5.86
CA LEU A 82 3.46 -13.03 -5.59
C LEU A 82 2.67 -12.44 -6.77
N GLN A 83 1.57 -13.08 -7.12
CA GLN A 83 0.69 -12.58 -8.17
C GLN A 83 -0.38 -11.64 -7.62
N GLU A 84 -0.85 -11.92 -6.40
CA GLU A 84 -1.83 -11.09 -5.71
C GLU A 84 -1.30 -10.75 -4.33
N VAL A 85 -1.61 -9.56 -3.85
CA VAL A 85 -1.15 -9.12 -2.54
C VAL A 85 -2.31 -8.54 -1.73
N PRO A 86 -2.30 -8.77 -0.41
CA PRO A 86 -3.33 -8.20 0.45
C PRO A 86 -3.16 -6.69 0.55
N CYS A 87 -4.22 -5.98 0.27
CA CYS A 87 -4.22 -4.52 0.27
C CYS A 87 -5.38 -3.98 1.10
N LEU A 88 -5.15 -2.83 1.69
CA LEU A 88 -6.19 -2.05 2.31
C LEU A 88 -6.48 -0.89 1.37
N VAL A 89 -7.65 -0.91 0.74
CA VAL A 89 -8.05 0.11 -0.21
C VAL A 89 -8.71 1.25 0.54
N GLN A 90 -8.17 2.45 0.39
CA GLN A 90 -8.65 3.63 1.07
C GLN A 90 -8.75 4.77 0.09
N GLU A 91 -9.90 5.43 0.03
CA GLU A 91 -10.06 6.57 -0.87
C GLU A 91 -9.48 7.82 -0.21
N LEU A 92 -8.36 8.27 -0.76
CA LEU A 92 -7.62 9.42 -0.25
C LEU A 92 -7.35 10.41 -1.39
N ASP A 93 -7.42 11.70 -1.07
CA ASP A 93 -7.00 12.72 -2.03
C ASP A 93 -5.48 12.90 -1.99
N GLU A 94 -4.96 13.80 -2.82
CA GLU A 94 -3.52 14.03 -2.90
C GLU A 94 -2.91 14.46 -1.57
N LYS A 95 -3.58 15.32 -0.85
CA LYS A 95 -3.11 15.84 0.43
C LYS A 95 -3.07 14.75 1.49
N GLN A 96 -4.13 13.96 1.58
CA GLN A 96 -4.20 12.85 2.53
C GLN A 96 -3.16 11.79 2.22
N THR A 97 -2.94 11.52 0.93
CA THR A 97 -1.94 10.56 0.49
C THR A 97 -0.54 11.02 0.89
N ALA A 98 -0.21 12.27 0.66
CA ALA A 98 1.11 12.81 1.03
C ALA A 98 1.33 12.75 2.55
N THR A 99 0.32 13.06 3.34
CA THR A 99 0.41 13.01 4.80
C THR A 99 0.64 11.58 5.28
N ALA A 100 -0.08 10.61 4.74
CA ALA A 100 0.09 9.21 5.11
C ALA A 100 1.48 8.69 4.77
N ALA A 101 2.04 9.09 3.64
CA ALA A 101 3.37 8.67 3.22
C ALA A 101 4.47 9.18 4.17
N ILE A 102 4.29 10.38 4.72
CA ILE A 102 5.26 10.95 5.65
C ILE A 102 5.30 10.17 6.97
N VAL A 103 4.17 9.66 7.41
CA VAL A 103 4.05 8.94 8.67
C VAL A 103 4.68 7.55 8.61
N GLU A 104 4.82 6.97 7.43
CA GLU A 104 5.47 5.69 7.26
C GLU A 104 6.96 5.82 7.60
#